data_a1207d28f26abca9b23faccaf7025c0f
#
_entry.id   a1207d28f26abca9b23faccaf7025c0f
#
_cell.length_a   1.000
_cell.length_b   1.000
_cell.length_c   1.000
_cell.angle_alpha   90.00
_cell.angle_beta   90.00
_cell.angle_gamma   90.00
#
_symmetry.space_group_name_H-M   'P 1'
#
loop_
_entity.id
_entity.type
_entity.pdbx_description
1 polymer ?
#
loop_
_entity_poly.entity_id
_entity_poly.type
_entity_poly.pdbx_seq_one_letter_code
_entity_poly.pdbx_strand_id
1 'polypeptide(L)'
;IQVFSRLEFILDRDPTSWLKLNFTNFPATLFSLFNIQWLILLVCLIMFFKADKLYFSSLLIILLFNYGITFFTADTTRVFSLLSWGVLMECVFHSYKLAVNNKETSYQKQFLQALIIIGFVSFITPRYFSWKGHINATPFYALFGFIKQFIK
;
A
#
# COMPACT_ATOMS: atom_id res chain seq x y z
N ILE A 1 -24.07 -26.76 -4.27
CA ILE A 1 -23.21 -25.62 -3.93
C ILE A 1 -23.88 -24.41 -4.52
N GLN A 2 -24.60 -23.62 -3.69
CA GLN A 2 -25.17 -22.35 -4.12
C GLN A 2 -24.00 -21.37 -4.42
N VAL A 3 -23.83 -21.06 -5.67
CA VAL A 3 -22.89 -20.00 -6.10
C VAL A 3 -23.63 -18.68 -5.88
N PHE A 4 -23.44 -18.07 -4.72
CA PHE A 4 -23.90 -16.69 -4.50
C PHE A 4 -23.23 -15.79 -5.54
N SER A 5 -24.02 -14.97 -6.22
CA SER A 5 -23.44 -13.96 -7.08
C SER A 5 -22.58 -13.00 -6.21
N ARG A 6 -21.49 -12.47 -6.76
CA ARG A 6 -20.65 -11.50 -6.02
C ARG A 6 -21.47 -10.28 -5.56
N LEU A 7 -22.51 -9.97 -6.30
CA LEU A 7 -23.42 -8.86 -6.00
C LEU A 7 -24.29 -9.16 -4.78
N GLU A 8 -24.86 -10.38 -4.68
CA GLU A 8 -25.61 -10.84 -3.50
C GLU A 8 -24.73 -10.85 -2.25
N PHE A 9 -23.49 -11.32 -2.37
CA PHE A 9 -22.53 -11.29 -1.25
C PHE A 9 -22.24 -9.87 -0.74
N ILE A 10 -22.22 -8.87 -1.64
CA ILE A 10 -21.97 -7.45 -1.28
C ILE A 10 -23.22 -6.83 -0.68
N LEU A 11 -24.40 -7.13 -1.23
CA LEU A 11 -25.67 -6.55 -0.80
C LEU A 11 -26.23 -7.17 0.49
N ASP A 12 -25.94 -8.44 0.76
CA ASP A 12 -26.47 -9.21 1.89
C ASP A 12 -25.73 -8.94 3.21
N ARG A 13 -24.62 -8.19 3.20
CA ARG A 13 -23.85 -7.88 4.40
C ARG A 13 -23.94 -6.41 4.78
N ASP A 14 -24.33 -6.20 6.03
CA ASP A 14 -24.34 -4.87 6.62
C ASP A 14 -22.92 -4.24 6.62
N PRO A 15 -22.73 -3.07 5.97
CA PRO A 15 -21.44 -2.36 5.97
C PRO A 15 -20.87 -2.10 7.36
N THR A 16 -21.75 -1.98 8.37
CA THR A 16 -21.31 -1.78 9.76
C THR A 16 -20.55 -2.96 10.33
N SER A 17 -20.84 -4.18 9.85
CA SER A 17 -20.11 -5.40 10.25
C SER A 17 -18.63 -5.36 9.81
N TRP A 18 -18.37 -4.85 8.62
CA TRP A 18 -17.02 -4.68 8.10
C TRP A 18 -16.25 -3.58 8.83
N LEU A 19 -16.93 -2.48 9.08
CA LEU A 19 -16.38 -1.38 9.87
C LEU A 19 -15.92 -1.89 11.24
N LYS A 20 -16.78 -2.61 11.95
CA LYS A 20 -16.46 -3.18 13.27
C LYS A 20 -15.28 -4.14 13.21
N LEU A 21 -15.22 -5.03 12.21
CA LEU A 21 -14.11 -5.97 12.02
C LEU A 21 -12.78 -5.23 11.79
N ASN A 22 -12.79 -4.22 10.93
CA ASN A 22 -11.62 -3.43 10.60
C ASN A 22 -11.11 -2.61 11.79
N PHE A 23 -12.02 -2.09 12.62
CA PHE A 23 -11.65 -1.38 13.85
C PHE A 23 -11.13 -2.32 14.95
N THR A 24 -11.68 -3.52 15.09
CA THR A 24 -11.21 -4.50 16.08
C THR A 24 -9.75 -4.87 15.85
N ASN A 25 -9.33 -4.96 14.58
CA ASN A 25 -7.95 -5.31 14.19
C ASN A 25 -7.21 -4.11 13.58
N PHE A 26 -7.49 -2.89 14.06
CA PHE A 26 -7.01 -1.64 13.45
C PHE A 26 -5.53 -1.61 13.07
N PRO A 27 -4.56 -1.96 13.96
CA PRO A 27 -3.14 -1.91 13.61
C PRO A 27 -2.78 -2.86 12.46
N ALA A 28 -3.35 -4.06 12.48
CA ALA A 28 -3.13 -5.08 11.45
C ALA A 28 -3.77 -4.66 10.12
N THR A 29 -4.98 -4.10 10.18
CA THR A 29 -5.67 -3.55 9.00
C THR A 29 -4.86 -2.41 8.39
N LEU A 30 -4.43 -1.43 9.20
CA LEU A 30 -3.62 -0.31 8.73
C LEU A 30 -2.31 -0.79 8.07
N PHE A 31 -1.59 -1.70 8.71
CA PHE A 31 -0.37 -2.25 8.13
C PHE A 31 -0.63 -2.97 6.80
N SER A 32 -1.72 -3.76 6.71
CA SER A 32 -2.05 -4.55 5.53
C SER A 32 -2.34 -3.72 4.27
N LEU A 33 -2.70 -2.44 4.42
CA LEU A 33 -3.06 -1.58 3.28
C LEU A 33 -1.92 -1.44 2.28
N PHE A 34 -0.73 -1.13 2.76
CA PHE A 34 0.48 -0.99 1.96
C PHE A 34 1.63 -1.93 2.37
N ASN A 35 1.48 -2.66 3.47
CA ASN A 35 2.56 -3.47 4.00
C ASN A 35 3.85 -2.63 4.18
N ILE A 36 5.00 -3.15 3.73
CA ILE A 36 6.29 -2.44 3.83
C ILE A 36 6.36 -1.16 2.96
N GLN A 37 5.46 -1.00 1.99
CA GLN A 37 5.41 0.19 1.12
C GLN A 37 5.01 1.46 1.88
N TRP A 38 4.48 1.33 3.12
CA TRP A 38 4.34 2.46 4.05
C TRP A 38 5.63 3.24 4.25
N LEU A 39 6.79 2.56 4.17
CA LEU A 39 8.09 3.23 4.31
C LEU A 39 8.37 4.17 3.13
N ILE A 40 8.00 3.78 1.90
CA ILE A 40 8.12 4.65 0.72
C ILE A 40 7.28 5.90 0.93
N LEU A 41 6.02 5.71 1.31
CA LEU A 41 5.10 6.81 1.55
C LEU A 41 5.61 7.74 2.65
N LEU A 42 6.12 7.18 3.75
CA LEU A 42 6.67 7.95 4.87
C LEU A 42 7.84 8.84 4.43
N VAL A 43 8.79 8.28 3.66
CA VAL A 43 9.92 9.03 3.12
C VAL A 43 9.44 10.19 2.23
N CYS A 44 8.49 9.91 1.33
CA CYS A 44 7.89 10.94 0.47
C CYS A 44 7.19 12.03 1.28
N LEU A 45 6.39 11.65 2.28
CA LEU A 45 5.68 12.61 3.14
C LEU A 45 6.64 13.53 3.92
N ILE A 46 7.75 12.99 4.44
CA ILE A 46 8.76 13.79 5.13
C ILE A 46 9.37 14.83 4.18
N MET A 47 9.64 14.45 2.93
CA MET A 47 10.15 15.37 1.91
C MET A 47 9.12 16.48 1.61
N PHE A 48 7.85 16.14 1.38
CA PHE A 48 6.81 17.12 1.06
C PHE A 48 6.52 18.08 2.21
N PHE A 49 6.51 17.57 3.43
CA PHE A 49 6.31 18.41 4.62
C PHE A 49 7.30 19.57 4.70
N LYS A 50 8.55 19.33 4.25
CA LYS A 50 9.60 20.34 4.23
C LYS A 50 9.58 21.22 2.98
N ALA A 51 9.29 20.64 1.82
CA ALA A 51 9.46 21.29 0.53
C ALA A 51 8.16 21.87 -0.05
N ASP A 52 7.02 21.22 0.15
CA ASP A 52 5.73 21.60 -0.44
C ASP A 52 4.56 21.23 0.48
N LYS A 53 4.22 22.14 1.38
CA LYS A 53 3.15 21.95 2.37
C LYS A 53 1.77 21.78 1.74
N LEU A 54 1.51 22.44 0.61
CA LEU A 54 0.22 22.33 -0.08
C LEU A 54 0.04 20.93 -0.64
N TYR A 55 1.06 20.44 -1.31
CA TYR A 55 1.06 19.06 -1.85
C TYR A 55 0.96 18.03 -0.74
N PHE A 56 1.70 18.22 0.36
CA PHE A 56 1.60 17.35 1.55
C PHE A 56 0.17 17.29 2.10
N SER A 57 -0.49 18.44 2.26
CA SER A 57 -1.87 18.48 2.79
C SER A 57 -2.86 17.81 1.84
N SER A 58 -2.75 18.07 0.54
CA SER A 58 -3.61 17.46 -0.48
C SER A 58 -3.46 15.93 -0.49
N LEU A 59 -2.23 15.44 -0.38
CA LEU A 59 -1.92 14.02 -0.32
C LEU A 59 -2.54 13.35 0.91
N LEU A 60 -2.41 13.98 2.08
CA LEU A 60 -3.02 13.46 3.30
C LEU A 60 -4.55 13.37 3.18
N ILE A 61 -5.20 14.39 2.62
CA ILE A 61 -6.66 14.38 2.42
C ILE A 61 -7.06 13.21 1.52
N ILE A 62 -6.37 13.00 0.39
CA ILE A 62 -6.66 11.90 -0.53
C ILE A 62 -6.45 10.55 0.15
N LEU A 63 -5.37 10.37 0.90
CA LEU A 63 -5.10 9.12 1.60
C LEU A 63 -6.13 8.84 2.70
N LEU A 64 -6.54 9.85 3.46
CA LEU A 64 -7.58 9.71 4.48
C LEU A 64 -8.93 9.36 3.86
N PHE A 65 -9.27 9.97 2.72
CA PHE A 65 -10.49 9.67 1.98
C PHE A 65 -10.49 8.21 1.47
N ASN A 66 -9.40 7.79 0.81
CA ASN A 66 -9.25 6.41 0.35
C ASN A 66 -9.30 5.42 1.51
N TYR A 67 -8.69 5.75 2.63
CA TYR A 67 -8.72 4.96 3.85
C TYR A 67 -10.14 4.84 4.41
N GLY A 68 -10.87 5.96 4.50
CA GLY A 68 -12.26 5.97 4.95
C GLY A 68 -13.14 5.03 4.11
N ILE A 69 -13.06 5.12 2.79
CA ILE A 69 -13.84 4.24 1.89
C ILE A 69 -13.51 2.76 2.12
N THR A 70 -12.23 2.43 2.30
CA THR A 70 -11.81 1.02 2.44
C THR A 70 -12.30 0.36 3.71
N PHE A 71 -12.57 1.13 4.77
CA PHE A 71 -13.08 0.58 6.02
C PHE A 71 -14.46 -0.06 5.91
N PHE A 72 -15.24 0.34 4.92
CA PHE A 72 -16.55 -0.24 4.63
C PHE A 72 -16.49 -1.48 3.74
N THR A 73 -15.28 -1.96 3.42
CA THR A 73 -15.10 -3.12 2.53
C THR A 73 -14.50 -4.33 3.26
N ALA A 74 -14.85 -5.52 2.79
CA ALA A 74 -14.25 -6.76 3.29
C ALA A 74 -12.78 -6.92 2.86
N ASP A 75 -12.46 -6.46 1.66
CA ASP A 75 -11.14 -6.61 1.04
C ASP A 75 -10.38 -5.29 1.08
N THR A 76 -10.14 -4.81 2.28
CA THR A 76 -9.49 -3.52 2.55
C THR A 76 -8.17 -3.36 1.82
N THR A 77 -7.32 -4.40 1.84
CA THR A 77 -5.98 -4.36 1.23
C THR A 77 -6.03 -4.12 -0.28
N ARG A 78 -6.88 -4.84 -1.01
CA ARG A 78 -6.98 -4.68 -2.47
C ARG A 78 -7.65 -3.38 -2.86
N VAL A 79 -8.75 -3.04 -2.19
CA VAL A 79 -9.49 -1.80 -2.49
C VAL A 79 -8.60 -0.59 -2.22
N PHE A 80 -7.93 -0.53 -1.08
CA PHE A 80 -7.01 0.56 -0.77
C PHE A 80 -5.85 0.62 -1.77
N SER A 81 -5.22 -0.50 -2.06
CA SER A 81 -4.11 -0.56 -3.03
C SER A 81 -4.54 -0.05 -4.39
N LEU A 82 -5.73 -0.45 -4.87
CA LEU A 82 -6.26 -0.01 -6.16
C LEU A 82 -6.49 1.51 -6.19
N LEU A 83 -7.10 2.07 -5.13
CA LEU A 83 -7.39 3.49 -5.04
C LEU A 83 -6.13 4.35 -4.84
N SER A 84 -5.14 3.83 -4.13
CA SER A 84 -3.98 4.61 -3.68
C SER A 84 -2.71 4.34 -4.49
N TRP A 85 -2.70 3.37 -5.42
CA TRP A 85 -1.52 3.06 -6.21
C TRP A 85 -1.05 4.23 -7.07
N GLY A 86 -1.98 4.92 -7.75
CA GLY A 86 -1.68 6.12 -8.51
C GLY A 86 -1.10 7.22 -7.64
N VAL A 87 -1.65 7.40 -6.43
CA VAL A 87 -1.16 8.37 -5.45
C VAL A 87 0.26 8.03 -5.00
N LEU A 88 0.56 6.76 -4.73
CA LEU A 88 1.90 6.31 -4.38
C LEU A 88 2.92 6.60 -5.50
N MET A 89 2.55 6.30 -6.74
CA MET A 89 3.39 6.59 -7.90
C MET A 89 3.65 8.09 -8.05
N GLU A 90 2.61 8.91 -7.94
CA GLU A 90 2.75 10.38 -7.98
C GLU A 90 3.65 10.91 -6.86
N CYS A 91 3.54 10.35 -5.64
CA CYS A 91 4.44 10.68 -4.53
C CYS A 91 5.91 10.44 -4.89
N VAL A 92 6.21 9.29 -5.49
CA VAL A 92 7.57 8.94 -5.91
C VAL A 92 8.07 9.90 -6.98
N PHE A 93 7.26 10.17 -8.02
CA PHE A 93 7.63 11.09 -9.10
C PHE A 93 7.84 12.51 -8.60
N HIS A 94 6.93 13.02 -7.76
CA HIS A 94 7.05 14.37 -7.22
C HIS A 94 8.26 14.50 -6.30
N SER A 95 8.52 13.52 -5.46
CA SER A 95 9.73 13.48 -4.61
C SER A 95 11.01 13.47 -5.44
N TYR A 96 11.02 12.71 -6.53
CA TYR A 96 12.14 12.69 -7.45
C TYR A 96 12.36 14.07 -8.10
N LYS A 97 11.30 14.73 -8.59
CA LYS A 97 11.38 16.09 -9.14
C LYS A 97 11.93 17.08 -8.14
N LEU A 98 11.47 17.03 -6.88
CA LEU A 98 11.98 17.91 -5.83
C LEU A 98 13.47 17.68 -5.56
N ALA A 99 13.90 16.42 -5.52
CA ALA A 99 15.31 16.08 -5.33
C ALA A 99 16.19 16.61 -6.47
N VAL A 100 15.72 16.50 -7.72
CA VAL A 100 16.44 16.98 -8.92
C VAL A 100 16.55 18.51 -8.92
N ASN A 101 15.45 19.21 -8.62
CA ASN A 101 15.40 20.68 -8.68
C ASN A 101 16.27 21.37 -7.64
N ASN A 102 16.50 20.72 -6.49
CA ASN A 102 17.31 21.29 -5.40
C ASN A 102 18.84 21.23 -5.66
N LYS A 103 19.26 20.77 -6.85
CA LYS A 103 20.68 20.64 -7.27
C LYS A 103 21.59 19.88 -6.28
N GLU A 104 21.01 19.21 -5.30
CA GLU A 104 21.74 18.39 -4.35
C GLU A 104 21.88 16.95 -4.88
N THR A 105 22.93 16.71 -5.65
CA THR A 105 23.25 15.38 -6.21
C THR A 105 23.34 14.28 -5.13
N SER A 106 23.79 14.64 -3.93
CA SER A 106 23.83 13.75 -2.77
C SER A 106 22.44 13.29 -2.33
N TYR A 107 21.46 14.19 -2.33
CA TYR A 107 20.09 13.93 -1.88
C TYR A 107 19.35 12.99 -2.83
N GLN A 108 19.51 13.18 -4.15
CA GLN A 108 18.95 12.27 -5.15
C GLN A 108 19.48 10.84 -5.00
N LYS A 109 20.78 10.72 -4.80
CA LYS A 109 21.42 9.42 -4.65
C LYS A 109 20.91 8.69 -3.41
N GLN A 110 20.81 9.38 -2.27
CA GLN A 110 20.29 8.81 -1.04
C GLN A 110 18.80 8.41 -1.17
N PHE A 111 17.98 9.24 -1.82
CA PHE A 111 16.58 8.95 -2.07
C PHE A 111 16.41 7.70 -2.95
N LEU A 112 17.16 7.62 -4.05
CA LEU A 112 17.13 6.46 -4.95
C LEU A 112 17.62 5.19 -4.25
N GLN A 113 18.67 5.29 -3.44
CA GLN A 113 19.15 4.16 -2.64
C GLN A 113 18.09 3.68 -1.64
N ALA A 114 17.41 4.60 -0.95
CA ALA A 114 16.33 4.26 -0.04
C ALA A 114 15.18 3.54 -0.77
N LEU A 115 14.76 4.03 -1.93
CA LEU A 115 13.72 3.38 -2.75
C LEU A 115 14.12 1.97 -3.19
N ILE A 116 15.36 1.77 -3.62
CA ILE A 116 15.87 0.46 -4.05
C ILE A 116 15.87 -0.51 -2.85
N ILE A 117 16.37 -0.06 -1.69
CA ILE A 117 16.40 -0.88 -0.47
C ILE A 117 14.99 -1.26 -0.03
N ILE A 118 14.07 -0.30 0.04
CA ILE A 118 12.68 -0.56 0.43
C ILE A 118 12.00 -1.49 -0.59
N GLY A 119 12.23 -1.27 -1.89
CA GLY A 119 11.73 -2.15 -2.95
C GLY A 119 12.22 -3.58 -2.78
N PHE A 120 13.51 -3.77 -2.53
CA PHE A 120 14.09 -5.09 -2.29
C PHE A 120 13.54 -5.75 -1.02
N VAL A 121 13.46 -5.01 0.09
CA VAL A 121 12.89 -5.49 1.34
C VAL A 121 11.41 -5.86 1.15
N SER A 122 10.63 -5.07 0.41
CA SER A 122 9.22 -5.36 0.14
C SER A 122 9.01 -6.61 -0.72
N PHE A 123 10.01 -6.97 -1.54
CA PHE A 123 9.98 -8.19 -2.36
C PHE A 123 10.23 -9.46 -1.53
N ILE A 124 11.05 -9.35 -0.49
CA ILE A 124 11.39 -10.48 0.40
C ILE A 124 10.38 -10.65 1.52
N THR A 125 9.80 -9.56 2.03
CA THR A 125 8.87 -9.60 3.17
C THR A 125 7.54 -10.25 2.81
N PRO A 126 6.99 -11.10 3.71
CA PRO A 126 5.66 -11.67 3.51
C PRO A 126 4.59 -10.58 3.50
N ARG A 127 3.60 -10.73 2.61
CA ARG A 127 2.45 -9.84 2.56
C ARG A 127 1.45 -10.24 3.63
N TYR A 128 0.92 -9.25 4.30
CA TYR A 128 -0.16 -9.39 5.26
C TYR A 128 -1.48 -8.91 4.65
N PHE A 129 -2.54 -9.69 4.82
CA PHE A 129 -3.90 -9.35 4.41
C PHE A 129 -4.81 -9.40 5.63
N SER A 130 -5.49 -8.31 5.95
CA SER A 130 -6.28 -8.17 7.17
C SER A 130 -7.41 -9.20 7.31
N TRP A 131 -8.00 -9.64 6.21
CA TRP A 131 -9.11 -10.59 6.17
C TRP A 131 -8.70 -12.06 6.23
N LYS A 132 -7.44 -12.38 5.87
CA LYS A 132 -6.88 -13.76 5.92
C LYS A 132 -5.82 -13.92 6.98
N GLY A 133 -5.41 -12.84 7.63
CA GLY A 133 -4.24 -12.86 8.48
C GLY A 133 -2.94 -12.91 7.69
N HIS A 134 -1.90 -13.40 8.31
CA HIS A 134 -0.57 -13.44 7.73
C HIS A 134 -0.48 -14.50 6.61
N ILE A 135 0.00 -14.09 5.44
CA ILE A 135 0.31 -15.01 4.35
C ILE A 135 1.82 -15.22 4.29
N ASN A 136 2.27 -16.46 4.50
CA ASN A 136 3.69 -16.82 4.49
C ASN A 136 4.34 -16.77 3.08
N ALA A 137 3.55 -16.57 2.02
CA ALA A 137 4.07 -16.48 0.66
C ALA A 137 4.65 -15.07 0.41
N THR A 138 5.96 -14.98 0.30
CA THR A 138 6.61 -13.79 -0.23
C THR A 138 6.51 -13.76 -1.75
N PRO A 139 6.59 -12.59 -2.42
CA PRO A 139 6.72 -12.52 -3.88
C PRO A 139 7.88 -13.38 -4.40
N PHE A 140 8.97 -13.47 -3.66
CA PHE A 140 10.11 -14.32 -3.96
C PHE A 140 9.74 -15.81 -3.99
N TYR A 141 9.01 -16.31 -2.99
CA TYR A 141 8.54 -17.69 -2.96
C TYR A 141 7.56 -18.01 -4.09
N ALA A 142 6.69 -17.08 -4.42
CA ALA A 142 5.76 -17.23 -5.54
C ALA A 142 6.52 -17.33 -6.88
N LEU A 143 7.51 -16.47 -7.10
CA LEU A 143 8.38 -16.50 -8.27
C LEU A 143 9.18 -17.80 -8.35
N PHE A 144 9.77 -18.23 -7.24
CA PHE A 144 10.55 -19.46 -7.19
C PHE A 144 9.68 -20.72 -7.43
N GLY A 145 8.46 -20.73 -6.87
CA GLY A 145 7.48 -21.77 -7.14
C GLY A 145 7.08 -21.85 -8.61
N PHE A 146 6.88 -20.70 -9.24
CA PHE A 146 6.59 -20.58 -10.67
C PHE A 146 7.75 -21.11 -11.53
N ILE A 147 8.98 -20.67 -11.29
CA ILE A 147 10.17 -21.14 -12.01
C ILE A 147 10.35 -22.66 -11.86
N LYS A 148 10.14 -23.21 -10.66
CA LYS A 148 10.24 -24.64 -10.42
C LYS A 148 9.23 -25.49 -11.20
N GLN A 149 8.08 -24.93 -11.57
CA GLN A 149 7.08 -25.60 -12.42
C GLN A 149 7.53 -25.71 -13.89
N PHE A 150 8.38 -24.78 -14.35
CA PHE A 150 8.91 -24.78 -15.73
C PHE A 150 10.17 -25.65 -15.92
N ILE A 151 10.85 -26.00 -14.82
CA ILE A 151 12.07 -26.81 -14.86
C ILE A 151 11.75 -28.33 -14.74
N LYS A 152 10.51 -28.69 -14.45
CA LYS A 152 10.01 -30.05 -14.49
C LYS A 152 9.43 -30.40 -15.85
#